data_311e4608bc2553b8954a7d1cf33b8f17
#
_entry.id   311e4608bc2553b8954a7d1cf33b8f17
#
_cell.length_a   1.000
_cell.length_b   1.000
_cell.length_c   1.000
_cell.angle_alpha   90.00
_cell.angle_beta   90.00
_cell.angle_gamma   90.00
#
_symmetry.space_group_name_H-M   'P 1'
#
loop_
_entity.id
_entity.type
_entity.pdbx_description
1 polymer ?
#
loop_
_entity_poly.entity_id
_entity_poly.type
_entity_poly.pdbx_seq_one_letter_code
_entity_poly.pdbx_strand_id
1 'polypeptide(L)'
;SCGAEILTDENTAATFCSFCQSPTLIEDKLTGALAPSRIIAFKNNKEMAKSAYLQWTKSGHFVPKEFSKSSVIDKITGIYVPFWLYDYDTVSDIDADATKVRSEVRGDTRYTHTDHYKVHRTVQAEFDKVPADASEQMEDSVMDILEPFTYSELTDFDMSYLSGFYAEKFNYTSDEMKARIERRIKKYAKDTALSTINGYSSKTIVHENYNMIQKKSEYVML
;
A
#
# COMPACT_ATOMS: atom_id res chain seq x y z
N SER A 1 28.29 19.64 13.29
CA SER A 1 28.43 19.45 11.84
C SER A 1 29.92 19.45 11.47
N CYS A 2 30.34 18.59 10.55
CA CYS A 2 31.75 18.50 10.12
C CYS A 2 32.11 19.52 9.03
N GLY A 3 31.15 20.35 8.56
CA GLY A 3 31.35 21.35 7.51
C GLY A 3 31.44 20.78 6.08
N ALA A 4 31.21 19.48 5.91
CA ALA A 4 31.19 18.86 4.58
C ALA A 4 29.94 19.24 3.80
N GLU A 5 30.09 19.47 2.49
CA GLU A 5 28.98 19.66 1.57
C GLU A 5 28.24 18.32 1.37
N ILE A 6 26.92 18.34 1.43
CA ILE A 6 26.08 17.17 1.23
C ILE A 6 25.48 17.26 -0.15
N LEU A 7 25.86 16.33 -1.02
CA LEU A 7 25.27 16.16 -2.35
C LEU A 7 24.10 15.18 -2.23
N THR A 8 22.91 15.65 -2.51
CA THR A 8 21.67 14.85 -2.52
C THR A 8 20.94 15.04 -3.84
N ASP A 9 20.06 14.11 -4.17
CA ASP A 9 19.15 14.29 -5.27
C ASP A 9 18.07 15.35 -4.97
N GLU A 10 17.26 15.63 -5.95
CA GLU A 10 16.24 16.68 -5.87
C GLU A 10 15.12 16.35 -4.86
N ASN A 11 14.92 15.07 -4.55
CA ASN A 11 13.81 14.58 -3.74
C ASN A 11 14.19 14.20 -2.31
N THR A 12 15.48 14.04 -2.02
CA THR A 12 15.95 13.72 -0.67
C THR A 12 15.58 14.83 0.33
N ALA A 13 14.84 14.46 1.37
CA ALA A 13 14.41 15.36 2.44
C ALA A 13 15.14 15.12 3.76
N ALA A 14 15.54 13.86 4.03
CA ALA A 14 16.39 13.50 5.16
C ALA A 14 17.42 12.46 4.76
N THR A 15 18.65 12.60 5.25
CA THR A 15 19.77 11.72 4.91
C THR A 15 20.83 11.74 6.01
N PHE A 16 21.95 11.07 5.76
CA PHE A 16 23.14 11.10 6.63
C PHE A 16 24.32 11.72 5.89
N CYS A 17 25.11 12.50 6.61
CA CYS A 17 26.36 13.02 6.07
C CYS A 17 27.29 11.87 5.68
N SER A 18 27.81 11.88 4.45
CA SER A 18 28.72 10.83 3.93
C SER A 18 30.06 10.74 4.70
N PHE A 19 30.46 11.82 5.40
CA PHE A 19 31.73 11.92 6.10
C PHE A 19 31.60 11.59 7.60
N CYS A 20 30.67 12.22 8.31
CA CYS A 20 30.55 12.05 9.75
C CYS A 20 29.35 11.25 10.21
N GLN A 21 28.51 10.78 9.27
CA GLN A 21 27.31 9.98 9.51
C GLN A 21 26.25 10.69 10.40
N SER A 22 26.38 12.01 10.58
CA SER A 22 25.37 12.77 11.32
C SER A 22 24.07 12.86 10.52
N PRO A 23 22.89 12.71 11.16
CA PRO A 23 21.60 12.95 10.52
C PRO A 23 21.51 14.38 10.00
N THR A 24 20.95 14.56 8.82
CA THR A 24 20.78 15.86 8.17
C THR A 24 19.38 15.96 7.61
N LEU A 25 18.68 17.02 7.96
CA LEU A 25 17.36 17.38 7.44
C LEU A 25 17.50 18.52 6.44
N ILE A 26 16.78 18.41 5.32
CA ILE A 26 16.74 19.44 4.26
C ILE A 26 15.35 20.08 4.35
N GLU A 27 15.21 21.05 5.24
CA GLU A 27 13.93 21.64 5.64
C GLU A 27 13.13 22.18 4.46
N ASP A 28 13.77 22.84 3.50
CA ASP A 28 13.11 23.42 2.33
C ASP A 28 12.34 22.40 1.46
N LYS A 29 12.67 21.11 1.59
CA LYS A 29 12.05 20.04 0.82
C LYS A 29 10.68 19.59 1.37
N LEU A 30 10.40 19.88 2.64
CA LEU A 30 9.17 19.46 3.33
C LEU A 30 8.48 20.64 4.03
N THR A 31 8.41 21.78 3.36
CA THR A 31 7.73 22.98 3.88
C THR A 31 6.59 23.42 2.98
N GLY A 32 5.62 24.11 3.54
CA GLY A 32 4.47 24.64 2.80
C GLY A 32 3.66 23.51 2.14
N ALA A 33 3.43 23.63 0.84
CA ALA A 33 2.67 22.64 0.05
C ALA A 33 3.39 21.29 -0.13
N LEU A 34 4.68 21.22 0.18
CA LEU A 34 5.48 20.00 0.12
C LEU A 34 5.54 19.24 1.46
N ALA A 35 4.98 19.82 2.52
CA ALA A 35 4.96 19.19 3.83
C ALA A 35 3.87 18.11 3.89
N PRO A 36 4.18 16.90 4.40
CA PRO A 36 3.15 15.93 4.70
C PRO A 36 2.24 16.45 5.82
N SER A 37 0.98 16.06 5.80
CA SER A 37 0.05 16.42 6.87
C SER A 37 0.24 15.56 8.11
N ARG A 38 0.52 14.26 7.90
CA ARG A 38 0.68 13.28 8.97
C ARG A 38 1.80 12.28 8.67
N ILE A 39 2.19 11.55 9.70
CA ILE A 39 3.25 10.55 9.66
C ILE A 39 2.90 9.36 10.56
N ILE A 40 3.34 8.15 10.18
CA ILE A 40 3.42 7.03 11.12
C ILE A 40 4.86 6.95 11.61
N ALA A 41 5.09 7.34 12.85
CA ALA A 41 6.43 7.35 13.44
C ALA A 41 6.99 5.93 13.63
N PHE A 42 8.28 5.74 13.34
CA PHE A 42 8.97 4.48 13.65
C PHE A 42 8.90 4.17 15.15
N LYS A 43 8.41 2.98 15.49
CA LYS A 43 8.40 2.44 16.86
C LYS A 43 9.66 1.63 17.18
N ASN A 44 10.27 1.07 16.15
CA ASN A 44 11.42 0.21 16.29
C ASN A 44 12.70 1.00 15.98
N ASN A 45 13.68 0.85 16.84
CA ASN A 45 15.02 1.37 16.57
C ASN A 45 15.79 0.41 15.65
N LYS A 46 16.99 0.86 15.23
CA LYS A 46 17.87 0.11 14.31
C LYS A 46 18.27 -1.26 14.88
N GLU A 47 18.51 -1.37 16.17
CA GLU A 47 18.90 -2.61 16.85
C GLU A 47 17.74 -3.63 16.85
N MET A 48 16.52 -3.18 17.09
CA MET A 48 15.32 -4.03 17.02
C MET A 48 15.10 -4.53 15.59
N ALA A 49 15.23 -3.66 14.58
CA ALA A 49 15.11 -4.03 13.18
C ALA A 49 16.16 -5.08 12.77
N LYS A 50 17.43 -4.88 13.17
CA LYS A 50 18.51 -5.85 12.95
C LYS A 50 18.24 -7.20 13.62
N SER A 51 17.74 -7.17 14.86
CA SER A 51 17.39 -8.38 15.61
C SER A 51 16.27 -9.17 14.94
N ALA A 52 15.19 -8.49 14.54
CA ALA A 52 14.07 -9.09 13.83
C ALA A 52 14.51 -9.68 12.47
N TYR A 53 15.33 -8.95 11.71
CA TYR A 53 15.90 -9.43 10.45
C TYR A 53 16.74 -10.71 10.64
N LEU A 54 17.63 -10.73 11.66
CA LEU A 54 18.44 -11.91 11.99
C LEU A 54 17.60 -13.11 12.41
N GLN A 55 16.53 -12.86 13.16
CA GLN A 55 15.60 -13.93 13.54
C GLN A 55 14.88 -14.50 12.31
N TRP A 56 14.42 -13.64 11.41
CA TRP A 56 13.79 -14.04 10.16
C TRP A 56 14.75 -14.85 9.27
N THR A 57 15.99 -14.39 9.06
CA THR A 57 16.99 -15.11 8.24
C THR A 57 17.35 -16.48 8.81
N LYS A 58 17.30 -16.66 10.14
CA LYS A 58 17.56 -17.94 10.79
C LYS A 58 16.38 -18.92 10.72
N SER A 59 15.15 -18.42 10.59
CA SER A 59 13.94 -19.25 10.51
C SER A 59 13.72 -19.88 9.12
N GLY A 60 14.32 -19.32 8.08
CA GLY A 60 14.17 -19.81 6.70
C GLY A 60 15.14 -20.92 6.35
N HIS A 61 14.62 -22.07 5.92
CA HIS A 61 15.44 -23.25 5.54
C HIS A 61 16.31 -23.02 4.30
N PHE A 62 15.99 -22.05 3.45
CA PHE A 62 16.66 -21.77 2.17
C PHE A 62 17.26 -20.37 2.08
N VAL A 63 17.43 -19.67 3.21
CA VAL A 63 18.00 -18.32 3.20
C VAL A 63 19.50 -18.40 2.97
N PRO A 64 20.07 -17.76 1.93
CA PRO A 64 21.50 -17.75 1.69
C PRO A 64 22.26 -17.11 2.85
N LYS A 65 23.42 -17.69 3.22
CA LYS A 65 24.25 -17.21 4.34
C LYS A 65 24.72 -15.75 4.18
N GLU A 66 24.77 -15.25 2.95
CA GLU A 66 25.12 -13.87 2.62
C GLU A 66 24.21 -12.86 3.29
N PHE A 67 22.92 -13.17 3.47
CA PHE A 67 21.94 -12.29 4.13
C PHE A 67 22.22 -12.08 5.62
N SER A 68 22.92 -13.00 6.26
CA SER A 68 23.28 -12.93 7.68
C SER A 68 24.65 -12.27 7.95
N LYS A 69 25.33 -11.76 6.90
CA LYS A 69 26.61 -11.07 7.08
C LYS A 69 26.42 -9.71 7.73
N SER A 70 27.32 -9.34 8.65
CA SER A 70 27.30 -8.02 9.31
C SER A 70 27.31 -6.85 8.31
N SER A 71 28.01 -6.99 7.18
CA SER A 71 28.06 -5.98 6.12
C SER A 71 26.70 -5.70 5.45
N VAL A 72 25.75 -6.62 5.54
CA VAL A 72 24.36 -6.41 5.08
C VAL A 72 23.54 -5.83 6.22
N ILE A 73 23.64 -6.43 7.41
CA ILE A 73 22.85 -6.06 8.58
C ILE A 73 23.14 -4.62 9.03
N ASP A 74 24.40 -4.18 8.97
CA ASP A 74 24.79 -2.83 9.38
C ASP A 74 24.26 -1.74 8.44
N LYS A 75 23.88 -2.09 7.23
CA LYS A 75 23.25 -1.19 6.25
C LYS A 75 21.76 -1.00 6.46
N ILE A 76 21.11 -1.81 7.31
CA ILE A 76 19.69 -1.64 7.60
C ILE A 76 19.45 -0.24 8.18
N THR A 77 18.60 0.52 7.50
CA THR A 77 18.20 1.88 7.91
C THR A 77 16.72 2.05 7.57
N GLY A 78 16.00 2.75 8.42
CA GLY A 78 14.61 3.11 8.16
C GLY A 78 14.54 4.20 7.09
N ILE A 79 13.51 4.12 6.27
CA ILE A 79 13.17 5.14 5.28
C ILE A 79 11.70 5.50 5.43
N TYR A 80 11.41 6.78 5.40
CA TYR A 80 10.06 7.31 5.26
C TYR A 80 9.78 7.53 3.77
N VAL A 81 8.72 6.90 3.29
CA VAL A 81 8.27 6.99 1.90
C VAL A 81 7.06 7.91 1.81
N PRO A 82 6.99 8.79 0.81
CA PRO A 82 5.82 9.63 0.57
C PRO A 82 4.65 8.80 0.04
N PHE A 83 3.47 8.98 0.63
CA PHE A 83 2.22 8.36 0.21
C PHE A 83 1.11 9.38 0.05
N TRP A 84 0.23 9.14 -0.92
CA TRP A 84 -1.10 9.73 -0.97
C TRP A 84 -2.11 8.73 -0.40
N LEU A 85 -2.91 9.17 0.55
CA LEU A 85 -4.08 8.43 1.05
C LEU A 85 -5.33 9.02 0.44
N TYR A 86 -6.18 8.17 -0.14
CA TYR A 86 -7.40 8.59 -0.83
C TYR A 86 -8.63 8.00 -0.17
N ASP A 87 -9.67 8.85 -0.07
CA ASP A 87 -11.00 8.45 0.35
C ASP A 87 -11.94 8.53 -0.87
N TYR A 88 -12.69 7.44 -1.13
CA TYR A 88 -13.60 7.31 -2.25
C TYR A 88 -14.97 6.77 -1.83
N ASP A 89 -16.04 7.39 -2.34
CA ASP A 89 -17.36 6.79 -2.38
C ASP A 89 -17.55 6.12 -3.74
N THR A 90 -18.14 4.94 -3.74
CA THR A 90 -18.44 4.19 -4.97
C THR A 90 -19.86 3.69 -5.02
N VAL A 91 -20.44 3.71 -6.23
CA VAL A 91 -21.68 3.01 -6.55
C VAL A 91 -21.37 2.06 -7.70
N SER A 92 -21.52 0.78 -7.47
CA SER A 92 -21.26 -0.28 -8.45
C SER A 92 -22.58 -0.90 -8.89
N ASP A 93 -22.86 -0.87 -10.20
CA ASP A 93 -23.97 -1.60 -10.82
C ASP A 93 -23.41 -2.77 -11.62
N ILE A 94 -23.75 -4.00 -11.22
CA ILE A 94 -23.27 -5.20 -11.90
C ILE A 94 -24.42 -6.14 -12.25
N ASP A 95 -24.37 -6.69 -13.46
CA ASP A 95 -25.16 -7.82 -13.90
C ASP A 95 -24.26 -9.04 -14.02
N ALA A 96 -24.70 -10.16 -13.48
CA ALA A 96 -23.95 -11.41 -13.52
C ALA A 96 -24.82 -12.58 -13.91
N ASP A 97 -24.26 -13.49 -14.70
CA ASP A 97 -24.78 -14.83 -14.90
C ASP A 97 -24.26 -15.72 -13.77
N ALA A 98 -25.18 -16.39 -13.10
CA ALA A 98 -24.87 -17.30 -12.01
C ALA A 98 -25.50 -18.66 -12.18
N THR A 99 -24.90 -19.71 -11.64
CA THR A 99 -25.43 -21.07 -11.72
C THR A 99 -25.52 -21.72 -10.34
N LYS A 100 -26.52 -22.56 -10.15
CA LYS A 100 -26.55 -23.53 -9.04
C LYS A 100 -26.48 -24.92 -9.61
N VAL A 101 -25.49 -25.70 -9.16
CA VAL A 101 -25.30 -27.09 -9.59
C VAL A 101 -25.68 -28.01 -8.44
N ARG A 102 -26.58 -28.94 -8.72
CA ARG A 102 -26.96 -29.99 -7.78
C ARG A 102 -26.71 -31.34 -8.44
N SER A 103 -26.16 -32.28 -7.70
CA SER A 103 -25.93 -33.63 -8.17
C SER A 103 -26.63 -34.63 -7.27
N GLU A 104 -27.31 -35.59 -7.86
CA GLU A 104 -27.90 -36.75 -7.18
C GLU A 104 -27.40 -38.05 -7.84
N VAL A 105 -27.29 -39.11 -7.07
CA VAL A 105 -26.92 -40.44 -7.57
C VAL A 105 -28.13 -41.34 -7.45
N ARG A 106 -28.52 -41.97 -8.57
CA ARG A 106 -29.60 -42.96 -8.61
C ARG A 106 -29.03 -44.24 -9.23
N GLY A 107 -28.82 -45.26 -8.40
CA GLY A 107 -28.09 -46.48 -8.80
C GLY A 107 -26.63 -46.11 -9.17
N ASP A 108 -26.20 -46.52 -10.35
CA ASP A 108 -24.82 -46.25 -10.84
C ASP A 108 -24.73 -44.95 -11.67
N THR A 109 -25.83 -44.20 -11.77
CA THR A 109 -25.88 -43.00 -12.61
C THR A 109 -25.90 -41.73 -11.73
N ARG A 110 -25.01 -40.78 -12.06
CA ARG A 110 -24.99 -39.44 -11.46
C ARG A 110 -25.76 -38.47 -12.37
N TYR A 111 -26.78 -37.87 -11.82
CA TYR A 111 -27.54 -36.79 -12.47
C TYR A 111 -27.05 -35.44 -11.93
N THR A 112 -26.76 -34.53 -12.87
CA THR A 112 -26.34 -33.16 -12.51
C THR A 112 -27.37 -32.19 -13.07
N HIS A 113 -27.96 -31.39 -12.21
CA HIS A 113 -28.91 -30.34 -12.56
C HIS A 113 -28.21 -29.01 -12.42
N THR A 114 -28.28 -28.17 -13.45
CA THR A 114 -27.71 -26.80 -13.45
C THR A 114 -28.85 -25.81 -13.68
N ASP A 115 -29.11 -25.00 -12.66
CA ASP A 115 -30.07 -23.90 -12.75
C ASP A 115 -29.31 -22.62 -13.08
N HIS A 116 -29.81 -21.81 -14.03
CA HIS A 116 -29.21 -20.57 -14.48
C HIS A 116 -29.98 -19.37 -13.94
N TYR A 117 -29.26 -18.35 -13.48
CA TYR A 117 -29.80 -17.14 -12.87
C TYR A 117 -29.18 -15.89 -13.49
N LYS A 118 -29.98 -14.85 -13.66
CA LYS A 118 -29.52 -13.49 -13.88
C LYS A 118 -29.57 -12.75 -12.55
N VAL A 119 -28.44 -12.18 -12.14
CA VAL A 119 -28.30 -11.50 -10.87
C VAL A 119 -27.90 -10.07 -11.13
N HIS A 120 -28.69 -9.13 -10.62
CA HIS A 120 -28.36 -7.71 -10.62
C HIS A 120 -28.01 -7.25 -9.21
N ARG A 121 -26.99 -6.39 -9.08
CA ARG A 121 -26.58 -5.77 -7.80
C ARG A 121 -26.21 -4.32 -8.02
N THR A 122 -26.78 -3.46 -7.19
CA THR A 122 -26.31 -2.09 -6.95
C THR A 122 -25.69 -2.06 -5.57
N VAL A 123 -24.39 -1.75 -5.48
CA VAL A 123 -23.63 -1.78 -4.23
C VAL A 123 -22.99 -0.42 -4.00
N GLN A 124 -23.25 0.16 -2.84
CA GLN A 124 -22.57 1.35 -2.36
C GLN A 124 -21.48 0.93 -1.39
N ALA A 125 -20.28 1.49 -1.56
CA ALA A 125 -19.15 1.24 -0.67
C ALA A 125 -18.29 2.49 -0.52
N GLU A 126 -17.73 2.64 0.67
CA GLU A 126 -16.76 3.69 1.02
C GLU A 126 -15.39 3.02 1.19
N PHE A 127 -14.36 3.63 0.61
CA PHE A 127 -12.97 3.20 0.72
C PHE A 127 -12.16 4.32 1.32
N ASP A 128 -11.72 4.14 2.57
CA ASP A 128 -10.98 5.14 3.32
C ASP A 128 -9.49 4.82 3.35
N LYS A 129 -8.68 5.87 3.21
CA LYS A 129 -7.21 5.80 3.30
C LYS A 129 -6.59 4.75 2.38
N VAL A 130 -7.09 4.66 1.14
CA VAL A 130 -6.48 3.79 0.13
C VAL A 130 -5.14 4.40 -0.27
N PRO A 131 -4.02 3.69 0.01
CA PRO A 131 -2.70 4.27 -0.18
C PRO A 131 -2.23 4.16 -1.63
N ALA A 132 -1.38 5.10 -2.03
CA ALA A 132 -0.55 5.02 -3.21
C ALA A 132 0.78 5.67 -2.89
N ASP A 133 1.89 4.93 -3.01
CA ASP A 133 3.22 5.50 -2.86
C ASP A 133 3.49 6.51 -3.97
N ALA A 134 4.14 7.60 -3.62
CA ALA A 134 4.41 8.71 -4.52
C ALA A 134 5.91 8.88 -4.79
N SER A 135 6.72 7.83 -4.58
CA SER A 135 8.16 7.80 -4.83
C SER A 135 8.43 7.16 -6.20
N GLU A 136 9.31 7.79 -7.00
CA GLU A 136 9.83 7.21 -8.23
C GLU A 136 10.91 6.15 -7.96
N GLN A 137 11.54 6.19 -6.79
CA GLN A 137 12.66 5.32 -6.43
C GLN A 137 12.19 3.97 -5.88
N MET A 138 10.94 3.88 -5.42
CA MET A 138 10.36 2.66 -4.89
C MET A 138 9.58 1.92 -5.96
N GLU A 139 9.77 0.60 -6.01
CA GLU A 139 8.99 -0.24 -6.92
C GLU A 139 7.57 -0.43 -6.37
N ASP A 140 6.56 -0.04 -7.15
CA ASP A 140 5.14 -0.13 -6.81
C ASP A 140 4.75 -1.50 -6.25
N SER A 141 5.25 -2.60 -6.85
CA SER A 141 4.95 -3.97 -6.43
C SER A 141 5.46 -4.28 -5.02
N VAL A 142 6.58 -3.68 -4.62
CA VAL A 142 7.15 -3.83 -3.27
C VAL A 142 6.33 -3.02 -2.27
N MET A 143 5.95 -1.79 -2.64
CA MET A 143 5.13 -0.92 -1.79
C MET A 143 3.74 -1.52 -1.54
N ASP A 144 3.11 -2.09 -2.57
CA ASP A 144 1.81 -2.76 -2.45
C ASP A 144 1.83 -3.97 -1.48
N ILE A 145 2.99 -4.64 -1.31
CA ILE A 145 3.14 -5.77 -0.35
C ILE A 145 3.24 -5.28 1.11
N LEU A 146 3.75 -4.07 1.34
CA LEU A 146 3.88 -3.50 2.69
C LEU A 146 2.56 -3.04 3.27
N GLU A 147 1.53 -2.90 2.44
CA GLU A 147 0.17 -2.50 2.85
C GLU A 147 -0.66 -3.67 3.42
N PRO A 148 -1.65 -3.41 4.30
CA PRO A 148 -2.04 -2.10 4.83
C PRO A 148 -1.18 -1.66 6.01
N PHE A 149 -0.99 -0.34 6.14
CA PHE A 149 -0.37 0.26 7.33
C PHE A 149 -1.37 0.40 8.48
N THR A 150 -0.87 0.58 9.70
CA THR A 150 -1.72 0.82 10.87
C THR A 150 -2.14 2.30 10.93
N TYR A 151 -3.12 2.69 10.14
CA TYR A 151 -3.54 4.10 9.99
C TYR A 151 -4.08 4.76 11.27
N SER A 152 -4.42 3.99 12.31
CA SER A 152 -4.73 4.53 13.65
C SER A 152 -3.52 5.14 14.35
N GLU A 153 -2.31 4.90 13.85
CA GLU A 153 -1.06 5.42 14.37
C GLU A 153 -0.59 6.70 13.68
N LEU A 154 -1.34 7.18 12.67
CA LEU A 154 -1.07 8.47 12.05
C LEU A 154 -1.17 9.60 13.07
N THR A 155 -0.09 10.36 13.20
CA THR A 155 0.01 11.58 14.01
C THR A 155 0.36 12.78 13.14
N ASP A 156 0.18 13.99 13.64
CA ASP A 156 0.56 15.20 12.94
C ASP A 156 2.06 15.16 12.61
N PHE A 157 2.41 15.63 11.42
CA PHE A 157 3.78 15.62 10.96
C PHE A 157 4.63 16.64 11.73
N ASP A 158 5.81 16.20 12.16
CA ASP A 158 6.88 17.05 12.69
C ASP A 158 8.22 16.56 12.12
N MET A 159 9.05 17.50 11.68
CA MET A 159 10.37 17.21 11.09
C MET A 159 11.28 16.39 11.99
N SER A 160 11.12 16.48 13.31
CA SER A 160 11.93 15.73 14.28
C SER A 160 11.80 14.22 14.13
N TYR A 161 10.66 13.72 13.62
CA TYR A 161 10.46 12.29 13.35
C TYR A 161 11.41 11.74 12.29
N LEU A 162 11.88 12.59 11.38
CA LEU A 162 12.79 12.18 10.30
C LEU A 162 14.25 12.08 10.75
N SER A 163 14.55 12.56 11.93
CA SER A 163 15.94 12.56 12.42
C SER A 163 16.48 11.14 12.64
N GLY A 164 17.51 10.77 11.91
CA GLY A 164 18.11 9.43 11.97
C GLY A 164 17.50 8.41 11.00
N PHE A 165 16.69 8.88 10.05
CA PHE A 165 16.09 8.08 8.97
C PHE A 165 16.39 8.72 7.61
N TYR A 166 16.21 7.95 6.55
CA TYR A 166 16.06 8.52 5.20
C TYR A 166 14.62 8.99 5.02
N ALA A 167 14.44 10.03 4.24
CA ALA A 167 13.11 10.49 3.82
C ALA A 167 13.20 11.17 2.47
N GLU A 168 12.15 11.01 1.67
CA GLU A 168 11.97 11.62 0.38
C GLU A 168 10.70 12.46 0.35
N LYS A 169 10.68 13.54 -0.43
CA LYS A 169 9.43 14.20 -0.81
C LYS A 169 8.76 13.40 -1.95
N PHE A 170 7.49 13.64 -2.20
CA PHE A 170 6.80 13.00 -3.32
C PHE A 170 7.38 13.44 -4.69
N ASN A 171 7.44 12.50 -5.61
CA ASN A 171 7.73 12.72 -7.03
C ASN A 171 6.45 12.96 -7.83
N TYR A 172 5.36 12.30 -7.42
CA TYR A 172 4.08 12.33 -8.09
C TYR A 172 3.03 13.06 -7.25
N THR A 173 2.37 14.04 -7.84
CA THR A 173 1.25 14.74 -7.23
C THR A 173 0.01 13.83 -7.11
N SER A 174 -0.95 14.23 -6.26
CA SER A 174 -2.22 13.50 -6.14
C SER A 174 -2.96 13.35 -7.48
N ASP A 175 -2.89 14.36 -8.35
CA ASP A 175 -3.56 14.32 -9.66
C ASP A 175 -2.88 13.36 -10.63
N GLU A 176 -1.55 13.29 -10.63
CA GLU A 176 -0.79 12.34 -11.44
C GLU A 176 -1.06 10.89 -11.03
N MET A 177 -1.30 10.65 -9.74
CA MET A 177 -1.62 9.33 -9.20
C MET A 177 -3.07 8.88 -9.45
N LYS A 178 -3.95 9.79 -9.91
CA LYS A 178 -5.38 9.53 -10.05
C LYS A 178 -5.71 8.29 -10.87
N ALA A 179 -5.09 8.12 -12.02
CA ALA A 179 -5.36 6.95 -12.88
C ALA A 179 -4.95 5.62 -12.23
N ARG A 180 -3.90 5.61 -11.39
CA ARG A 180 -3.46 4.43 -10.65
C ARG A 180 -4.45 4.09 -9.55
N ILE A 181 -4.83 5.09 -8.75
CA ILE A 181 -5.74 4.88 -7.63
C ILE A 181 -7.15 4.49 -8.09
N GLU A 182 -7.68 5.09 -9.16
CA GLU A 182 -8.99 4.74 -9.69
C GLU A 182 -9.06 3.28 -10.19
N ARG A 183 -7.99 2.75 -10.79
CA ARG A 183 -7.92 1.32 -11.13
C ARG A 183 -7.98 0.43 -9.90
N ARG A 184 -7.32 0.84 -8.81
CA ARG A 184 -7.31 0.12 -7.54
C ARG A 184 -8.69 0.14 -6.86
N ILE A 185 -9.30 1.31 -6.79
CA ILE A 185 -10.67 1.50 -6.26
C ILE A 185 -11.67 0.68 -7.08
N LYS A 186 -11.60 0.72 -8.41
CA LYS A 186 -12.47 -0.11 -9.28
C LYS A 186 -12.34 -1.59 -8.96
N LYS A 187 -11.13 -2.08 -8.73
CA LYS A 187 -10.89 -3.48 -8.32
C LYS A 187 -11.58 -3.78 -6.98
N TYR A 188 -11.39 -2.92 -5.98
CA TYR A 188 -12.02 -3.11 -4.67
C TYR A 188 -13.55 -3.05 -4.74
N ALA A 189 -14.10 -2.10 -5.50
CA ALA A 189 -15.53 -1.99 -5.72
C ALA A 189 -16.10 -3.24 -6.42
N LYS A 190 -15.39 -3.78 -7.41
CA LYS A 190 -15.75 -5.04 -8.07
C LYS A 190 -15.74 -6.22 -7.11
N ASP A 191 -14.68 -6.38 -6.33
CA ASP A 191 -14.54 -7.48 -5.37
C ASP A 191 -15.64 -7.39 -4.29
N THR A 192 -15.92 -6.17 -3.80
CA THR A 192 -17.02 -5.91 -2.85
C THR A 192 -18.36 -6.28 -3.47
N ALA A 193 -18.66 -5.85 -4.69
CA ALA A 193 -19.91 -6.16 -5.36
C ALA A 193 -20.07 -7.68 -5.61
N LEU A 194 -19.02 -8.36 -6.05
CA LEU A 194 -19.00 -9.82 -6.22
C LEU A 194 -19.20 -10.55 -4.90
N SER A 195 -18.71 -10.04 -3.78
CA SER A 195 -18.89 -10.63 -2.46
C SER A 195 -20.37 -10.68 -2.02
N THR A 196 -21.22 -9.81 -2.58
CA THR A 196 -22.66 -9.79 -2.30
C THR A 196 -23.46 -10.87 -3.06
N ILE A 197 -22.85 -11.47 -4.10
CA ILE A 197 -23.50 -12.54 -4.89
C ILE A 197 -23.12 -13.88 -4.27
N ASN A 198 -23.98 -14.39 -3.37
CA ASN A 198 -23.73 -15.60 -2.60
C ASN A 198 -24.74 -16.71 -2.92
N GLY A 199 -24.37 -17.95 -2.60
CA GLY A 199 -25.25 -19.12 -2.74
C GLY A 199 -25.32 -19.70 -4.15
N TYR A 200 -24.42 -19.33 -5.05
CA TYR A 200 -24.27 -19.89 -6.40
C TYR A 200 -23.00 -20.72 -6.52
N SER A 201 -23.02 -21.71 -7.40
CA SER A 201 -21.89 -22.58 -7.70
C SER A 201 -20.86 -21.88 -8.58
N SER A 202 -21.31 -21.02 -9.48
CA SER A 202 -20.46 -20.13 -10.29
C SER A 202 -21.13 -18.78 -10.48
N LYS A 203 -20.34 -17.75 -10.77
CA LYS A 203 -20.81 -16.42 -11.12
C LYS A 203 -19.84 -15.76 -12.09
N THR A 204 -20.38 -15.10 -13.12
CA THR A 204 -19.62 -14.39 -14.15
C THR A 204 -20.27 -13.05 -14.42
N ILE A 205 -19.53 -11.95 -14.26
CA ILE A 205 -20.01 -10.61 -14.58
C ILE A 205 -20.18 -10.50 -16.10
N VAL A 206 -21.35 -10.02 -16.54
CA VAL A 206 -21.68 -9.76 -17.95
C VAL A 206 -21.77 -8.27 -18.26
N HIS A 207 -22.10 -7.45 -17.26
CA HIS A 207 -22.09 -6.00 -17.35
C HIS A 207 -21.62 -5.41 -16.03
N GLU A 208 -20.81 -4.34 -16.09
CA GLU A 208 -20.36 -3.62 -14.91
C GLU A 208 -20.27 -2.11 -15.18
N ASN A 209 -20.75 -1.32 -14.24
CA ASN A 209 -20.61 0.13 -14.23
C ASN A 209 -20.21 0.59 -12.84
N TYR A 210 -19.28 1.54 -12.78
CA TYR A 210 -18.75 2.07 -11.52
C TYR A 210 -18.78 3.60 -11.55
N ASN A 211 -19.52 4.19 -10.63
CA ASN A 211 -19.43 5.60 -10.33
C ASN A 211 -18.53 5.76 -9.11
N MET A 212 -17.42 6.47 -9.26
CA MET A 212 -16.39 6.67 -8.23
C MET A 212 -16.22 8.17 -7.97
N ILE A 213 -16.38 8.58 -6.73
CA ILE A 213 -16.28 9.98 -6.30
C ILE A 213 -15.15 10.09 -5.29
N GLN A 214 -14.07 10.77 -5.67
CA GLN A 214 -13.00 11.09 -4.74
C GLN A 214 -13.49 12.13 -3.73
N LYS A 215 -13.40 11.80 -2.45
CA LYS A 215 -13.79 12.68 -1.33
C LYS A 215 -12.61 13.49 -0.82
N LYS A 216 -11.45 12.84 -0.71
CA LYS A 216 -10.25 13.42 -0.14
C LYS A 216 -9.00 12.78 -0.73
N SER A 217 -7.93 13.55 -0.79
CA SER A 217 -6.56 13.04 -0.86
C SER A 217 -5.72 13.72 0.21
N GLU A 218 -4.79 12.98 0.78
CA GLU A 218 -3.95 13.45 1.88
C GLU A 218 -2.53 12.95 1.71
N TYR A 219 -1.55 13.89 1.76
CA TYR A 219 -0.13 13.56 1.71
C TYR A 219 0.37 13.17 3.11
N VAL A 220 0.98 11.99 3.22
CA VAL A 220 1.52 11.44 4.47
C VAL A 220 2.89 10.81 4.26
N MET A 221 3.63 10.60 5.36
CA MET A 221 4.86 9.80 5.40
C MET A 221 4.60 8.47 6.12
N LEU A 222 4.94 7.37 5.46
CA LEU A 222 4.76 6.02 6.01
C LEU A 222 6.08 5.24 6.05
#